data_165d5e7f615813fd460d358cfa384d89
#
_entry.id   165d5e7f615813fd460d358cfa384d89
#
_cell.length_a   1.000
_cell.length_b   1.000
_cell.length_c   1.000
_cell.angle_alpha   90.00
_cell.angle_beta   90.00
_cell.angle_gamma   90.00
#
_symmetry.space_group_name_H-M   'P 1'
#
loop_
_entity.id
_entity.type
_entity.pdbx_description
1 polymer ?
#
loop_
_entity_poly.entity_id
_entity_poly.type
_entity_poly.pdbx_seq_one_letter_code
_entity_poly.pdbx_strand_id
1 'polypeptide(L)'
;MKKKIAVLFPGIGYTCDKPLLYYTGKLAVARGYKLVKVEYGNFPSGIKENKEKMEEAFRCGLEQAEKILQDICWKEYEDILFVSKSIGTVISSAFARRHQLPAKNILFTPLQQTFLFADGNGIVFHGTADPWADTKDITEGCKKLNLPLILTDEGNHSLETGDTLKDLENLQQIIGLLFNSLDEQTPAKRYDILYL
;
A
#
# COMPACT_ATOMS: atom_id res chain seq x y z
N MET A 1 -26.97 3.02 4.68
CA MET A 1 -25.55 3.14 5.05
C MET A 1 -24.71 3.05 3.77
N LYS A 2 -23.70 3.90 3.64
CA LYS A 2 -22.76 3.86 2.52
C LYS A 2 -22.00 2.54 2.54
N LYS A 3 -21.97 1.83 1.41
CA LYS A 3 -21.17 0.60 1.30
C LYS A 3 -19.70 0.98 1.14
N LYS A 4 -18.83 0.35 1.94
CA LYS A 4 -17.38 0.58 1.94
C LYS A 4 -16.65 -0.73 1.65
N ILE A 5 -15.58 -0.69 0.87
CA ILE A 5 -14.75 -1.85 0.59
C ILE A 5 -13.27 -1.51 0.77
N ALA A 6 -12.54 -2.41 1.45
CA ALA A 6 -11.09 -2.35 1.56
C ALA A 6 -10.47 -3.59 0.90
N VAL A 7 -9.47 -3.39 0.06
CA VAL A 7 -8.75 -4.47 -0.61
C VAL A 7 -7.29 -4.43 -0.21
N LEU A 8 -6.78 -5.57 0.27
CA LEU A 8 -5.36 -5.73 0.62
C LEU A 8 -4.60 -6.35 -0.55
N PHE A 9 -3.53 -5.66 -0.98
CA PHE A 9 -2.61 -6.11 -2.02
C PHE A 9 -1.24 -6.39 -1.39
N PRO A 10 -0.90 -7.65 -1.10
CA PRO A 10 0.34 -8.01 -0.43
C PRO A 10 1.57 -7.85 -1.34
N GLY A 11 2.74 -7.93 -0.72
CA GLY A 11 4.04 -8.03 -1.41
C GLY A 11 4.45 -9.50 -1.62
N ILE A 12 5.55 -9.69 -2.35
CA ILE A 12 6.19 -11.02 -2.44
C ILE A 12 6.83 -11.35 -1.08
N GLY A 13 6.39 -12.44 -0.45
CA GLY A 13 6.83 -12.84 0.88
C GLY A 13 6.27 -12.00 2.04
N TYR A 14 5.44 -11.00 1.74
CA TYR A 14 4.74 -10.19 2.74
C TYR A 14 3.23 -10.36 2.57
N THR A 15 2.66 -11.38 3.21
CA THR A 15 1.25 -11.77 3.09
C THR A 15 0.31 -10.76 3.76
N CYS A 16 -0.99 -10.91 3.50
CA CYS A 16 -2.04 -10.09 4.15
C CYS A 16 -2.12 -10.28 5.67
N ASP A 17 -1.49 -11.32 6.22
CA ASP A 17 -1.47 -11.61 7.67
C ASP A 17 -0.22 -11.04 8.37
N LYS A 18 0.68 -10.39 7.64
CA LYS A 18 1.81 -9.64 8.22
C LYS A 18 1.35 -8.29 8.80
N PRO A 19 2.06 -7.78 9.82
CA PRO A 19 1.57 -6.71 10.72
C PRO A 19 0.96 -5.50 10.01
N LEU A 20 1.63 -4.90 9.03
CA LEU A 20 1.15 -3.68 8.37
C LEU A 20 -0.21 -3.89 7.70
N LEU A 21 -0.35 -4.97 6.91
CA LEU A 21 -1.60 -5.29 6.21
C LEU A 21 -2.66 -5.83 7.16
N TYR A 22 -2.28 -6.69 8.10
CA TYR A 22 -3.19 -7.28 9.07
C TYR A 22 -3.88 -6.22 9.92
N TYR A 23 -3.11 -5.36 10.61
CA TYR A 23 -3.68 -4.35 11.49
C TYR A 23 -4.43 -3.26 10.73
N THR A 24 -3.95 -2.85 9.55
CA THR A 24 -4.70 -1.91 8.70
C THR A 24 -6.01 -2.52 8.22
N GLY A 25 -6.02 -3.80 7.86
CA GLY A 25 -7.26 -4.53 7.53
C GLY A 25 -8.23 -4.61 8.68
N LYS A 26 -7.75 -4.89 9.91
CA LYS A 26 -8.57 -4.86 11.14
C LYS A 26 -9.16 -3.48 11.39
N LEU A 27 -8.37 -2.44 11.17
CA LEU A 27 -8.81 -1.05 11.31
C LEU A 27 -9.92 -0.69 10.30
N ALA A 28 -9.76 -1.11 9.03
CA ALA A 28 -10.78 -0.92 8.00
C ALA A 28 -12.09 -1.63 8.36
N VAL A 29 -12.02 -2.90 8.81
CA VAL A 29 -13.21 -3.65 9.25
C VAL A 29 -13.91 -2.95 10.41
N ALA A 30 -13.17 -2.45 11.39
CA ALA A 30 -13.76 -1.69 12.52
C ALA A 30 -14.47 -0.40 12.08
N ARG A 31 -14.17 0.12 10.88
CA ARG A 31 -14.82 1.29 10.25
C ARG A 31 -15.90 0.92 9.23
N GLY A 32 -16.33 -0.35 9.22
CA GLY A 32 -17.43 -0.83 8.38
C GLY A 32 -17.06 -1.15 6.93
N TYR A 33 -15.76 -1.26 6.61
CA TYR A 33 -15.34 -1.74 5.30
C TYR A 33 -15.52 -3.26 5.18
N LYS A 34 -16.08 -3.72 4.05
CA LYS A 34 -15.96 -5.11 3.64
C LYS A 34 -14.51 -5.36 3.24
N LEU A 35 -13.84 -6.30 3.89
CA LEU A 35 -12.45 -6.62 3.61
C LEU A 35 -12.33 -7.71 2.54
N VAL A 36 -11.47 -7.47 1.55
CA VAL A 36 -11.07 -8.44 0.54
C VAL A 36 -9.55 -8.56 0.56
N LYS A 37 -9.01 -9.76 0.50
CA LYS A 37 -7.58 -10.04 0.41
C LYS A 37 -7.26 -10.53 -0.98
N VAL A 38 -6.28 -9.94 -1.65
CA VAL A 38 -5.73 -10.46 -2.89
C VAL A 38 -4.62 -11.45 -2.53
N GLU A 39 -4.95 -12.72 -2.55
CA GLU A 39 -3.98 -13.80 -2.28
C GLU A 39 -3.44 -14.32 -3.61
N TYR A 40 -2.33 -13.76 -4.03
CA TYR A 40 -1.64 -14.19 -5.24
C TYR A 40 -0.29 -14.86 -4.92
N GLY A 41 0.15 -15.71 -5.81
CA GLY A 41 1.39 -16.47 -5.67
C GLY A 41 1.98 -16.86 -7.02
N ASN A 42 2.84 -17.90 -6.99
CA ASN A 42 3.52 -18.42 -8.18
C ASN A 42 4.34 -17.35 -8.92
N PHE A 43 4.96 -16.44 -8.18
CA PHE A 43 5.89 -15.48 -8.75
C PHE A 43 7.18 -16.17 -9.19
N PRO A 44 7.84 -15.67 -10.25
CA PRO A 44 9.13 -16.19 -10.65
C PRO A 44 10.16 -16.08 -9.52
N SER A 45 11.10 -17.02 -9.44
CA SER A 45 12.20 -16.95 -8.48
C SER A 45 13.30 -15.98 -8.95
N GLY A 46 14.03 -15.38 -7.98
CA GLY A 46 15.16 -14.48 -8.29
C GLY A 46 14.75 -13.14 -8.90
N ILE A 47 13.63 -12.57 -8.43
CA ILE A 47 13.07 -11.30 -8.93
C ILE A 47 13.97 -10.12 -8.56
N LYS A 48 14.66 -10.18 -7.43
CA LYS A 48 15.33 -9.03 -6.79
C LYS A 48 16.38 -8.34 -7.68
N GLU A 49 17.02 -9.09 -8.56
CA GLU A 49 18.15 -8.59 -9.37
C GLU A 49 17.85 -8.61 -10.88
N ASN A 50 16.60 -8.89 -11.25
CA ASN A 50 16.23 -9.05 -12.65
C ASN A 50 14.99 -8.26 -13.00
N LYS A 51 15.17 -7.19 -13.79
CA LYS A 51 14.07 -6.30 -14.21
C LYS A 51 12.99 -7.02 -15.00
N GLU A 52 13.36 -7.95 -15.86
CA GLU A 52 12.40 -8.72 -16.69
C GLU A 52 11.51 -9.61 -15.79
N LYS A 53 12.12 -10.27 -14.78
CA LYS A 53 11.37 -11.05 -13.80
C LYS A 53 10.47 -10.19 -12.92
N MET A 54 10.89 -8.96 -12.61
CA MET A 54 10.04 -8.01 -11.88
C MET A 54 8.81 -7.62 -12.72
N GLU A 55 9.00 -7.37 -14.02
CA GLU A 55 7.89 -7.07 -14.94
C GLU A 55 6.96 -8.27 -15.12
N GLU A 56 7.53 -9.47 -15.20
CA GLU A 56 6.76 -10.73 -15.23
C GLU A 56 5.95 -10.92 -13.95
N ALA A 57 6.56 -10.70 -12.78
CA ALA A 57 5.88 -10.76 -11.49
C ALA A 57 4.74 -9.74 -11.39
N PHE A 58 4.95 -8.52 -11.87
CA PHE A 58 3.91 -7.50 -11.93
C PHE A 58 2.74 -7.95 -12.80
N ARG A 59 3.00 -8.43 -14.03
CA ARG A 59 1.94 -8.92 -14.94
C ARG A 59 1.17 -10.08 -14.32
N CYS A 60 1.88 -11.08 -13.80
CA CYS A 60 1.30 -12.23 -13.13
C CYS A 60 0.43 -11.81 -11.93
N GLY A 61 0.93 -10.93 -11.08
CA GLY A 61 0.19 -10.42 -9.93
C GLY A 61 -1.05 -9.62 -10.33
N LEU A 62 -0.96 -8.78 -11.37
CA LEU A 62 -2.09 -8.00 -11.87
C LEU A 62 -3.18 -8.90 -12.46
N GLU A 63 -2.81 -9.90 -13.27
CA GLU A 63 -3.77 -10.88 -13.84
C GLU A 63 -4.50 -11.66 -12.74
N GLN A 64 -3.77 -12.08 -11.69
CA GLN A 64 -4.39 -12.75 -10.55
C GLN A 64 -5.32 -11.81 -9.77
N ALA A 65 -4.92 -10.55 -9.55
CA ALA A 65 -5.78 -9.55 -8.92
C ALA A 65 -7.06 -9.31 -9.73
N GLU A 66 -6.97 -9.18 -11.06
CA GLU A 66 -8.13 -9.06 -11.96
C GLU A 66 -9.10 -10.23 -11.76
N LYS A 67 -8.58 -11.46 -11.74
CA LYS A 67 -9.40 -12.65 -11.55
C LYS A 67 -10.04 -12.74 -10.17
N ILE A 68 -9.31 -12.37 -9.10
CA ILE A 68 -9.82 -12.40 -7.73
C ILE A 68 -10.92 -11.36 -7.53
N LEU A 69 -10.78 -10.20 -8.17
CA LEU A 69 -11.65 -9.05 -7.97
C LEU A 69 -12.76 -8.92 -9.04
N GLN A 70 -12.83 -9.83 -10.03
CA GLN A 70 -13.72 -9.75 -11.19
C GLN A 70 -15.22 -9.65 -10.83
N ASP A 71 -15.64 -10.29 -9.74
CA ASP A 71 -17.05 -10.35 -9.33
C ASP A 71 -17.47 -9.17 -8.42
N ILE A 72 -16.57 -8.22 -8.19
CA ILE A 72 -16.87 -7.04 -7.38
C ILE A 72 -17.59 -5.99 -8.22
N CYS A 73 -18.83 -5.70 -7.86
CA CYS A 73 -19.58 -4.58 -8.44
C CYS A 73 -19.13 -3.25 -7.78
N TRP A 74 -18.04 -2.65 -8.30
CA TRP A 74 -17.42 -1.46 -7.73
C TRP A 74 -18.37 -0.28 -7.55
N LYS A 75 -19.34 -0.13 -8.45
CA LYS A 75 -20.35 0.95 -8.42
C LYS A 75 -21.26 0.91 -7.20
N GLU A 76 -21.29 -0.21 -6.48
CA GLU A 76 -22.07 -0.33 -5.24
C GLU A 76 -21.35 0.28 -4.02
N TYR A 77 -20.06 0.60 -4.14
CA TYR A 77 -19.25 1.12 -3.04
C TYR A 77 -18.99 2.61 -3.21
N GLU A 78 -19.32 3.38 -2.19
CA GLU A 78 -19.09 4.82 -2.15
C GLU A 78 -17.70 5.17 -1.60
N ASP A 79 -17.07 4.23 -0.89
CA ASP A 79 -15.73 4.39 -0.34
C ASP A 79 -14.91 3.13 -0.63
N ILE A 80 -13.84 3.32 -1.41
CA ILE A 80 -12.93 2.25 -1.85
C ILE A 80 -11.56 2.55 -1.26
N LEU A 81 -11.03 1.62 -0.46
CA LEU A 81 -9.72 1.70 0.16
C LEU A 81 -8.82 0.59 -0.37
N PHE A 82 -7.69 0.95 -0.94
CA PHE A 82 -6.63 0.00 -1.29
C PHE A 82 -5.48 0.13 -0.31
N VAL A 83 -5.12 -1.00 0.30
CA VAL A 83 -3.99 -1.10 1.23
C VAL A 83 -2.98 -2.04 0.61
N SER A 84 -1.82 -1.55 0.30
CA SER A 84 -0.87 -2.29 -0.53
C SER A 84 0.56 -2.21 -0.01
N LYS A 85 1.36 -3.22 -0.32
CA LYS A 85 2.74 -3.37 0.14
C LYS A 85 3.66 -3.78 -1.02
N SER A 86 4.81 -3.09 -1.19
CA SER A 86 5.85 -3.46 -2.14
C SER A 86 5.31 -3.55 -3.59
N ILE A 87 5.50 -4.65 -4.30
CA ILE A 87 4.93 -4.88 -5.64
C ILE A 87 3.39 -4.75 -5.64
N GLY A 88 2.74 -5.06 -4.51
CA GLY A 88 1.30 -4.84 -4.35
C GLY A 88 0.89 -3.39 -4.56
N THR A 89 1.77 -2.41 -4.30
CA THR A 89 1.51 -0.98 -4.56
C THR A 89 1.45 -0.66 -6.05
N VAL A 90 2.29 -1.32 -6.85
CA VAL A 90 2.27 -1.19 -8.31
C VAL A 90 1.00 -1.84 -8.88
N ILE A 91 0.68 -3.05 -8.38
CA ILE A 91 -0.50 -3.81 -8.81
C ILE A 91 -1.80 -3.06 -8.48
N SER A 92 -1.96 -2.60 -7.23
CA SER A 92 -3.16 -1.87 -6.79
C SER A 92 -3.37 -0.57 -7.55
N SER A 93 -2.29 0.20 -7.76
CA SER A 93 -2.34 1.46 -8.51
C SER A 93 -2.68 1.23 -9.98
N ALA A 94 -2.08 0.21 -10.62
CA ALA A 94 -2.39 -0.15 -12.00
C ALA A 94 -3.83 -0.66 -12.15
N PHE A 95 -4.32 -1.46 -11.19
CA PHE A 95 -5.70 -1.94 -11.14
C PHE A 95 -6.69 -0.76 -11.00
N ALA A 96 -6.46 0.13 -10.02
CA ALA A 96 -7.30 1.31 -9.82
C ALA A 96 -7.38 2.17 -11.09
N ARG A 97 -6.24 2.44 -11.73
CA ARG A 97 -6.17 3.23 -12.96
C ARG A 97 -6.89 2.56 -14.12
N ARG A 98 -6.71 1.24 -14.32
CA ARG A 98 -7.36 0.47 -15.39
C ARG A 98 -8.87 0.49 -15.28
N HIS A 99 -9.39 0.36 -14.04
CA HIS A 99 -10.83 0.35 -13.76
C HIS A 99 -11.41 1.73 -13.43
N GLN A 100 -10.60 2.79 -13.50
CA GLN A 100 -11.00 4.17 -13.18
C GLN A 100 -11.67 4.29 -11.80
N LEU A 101 -11.12 3.58 -10.80
CA LEU A 101 -11.65 3.56 -9.44
C LEU A 101 -11.12 4.75 -8.63
N PRO A 102 -11.98 5.52 -7.95
CA PRO A 102 -11.57 6.60 -7.06
C PRO A 102 -11.10 6.06 -5.70
N ALA A 103 -10.16 5.12 -5.71
CA ALA A 103 -9.69 4.46 -4.50
C ALA A 103 -8.77 5.37 -3.69
N LYS A 104 -8.97 5.41 -2.37
CA LYS A 104 -7.97 5.92 -1.44
C LYS A 104 -6.87 4.87 -1.29
N ASN A 105 -5.62 5.30 -1.27
CA ASN A 105 -4.47 4.40 -1.25
C ASN A 105 -3.66 4.53 0.04
N ILE A 106 -3.37 3.41 0.68
CA ILE A 106 -2.34 3.29 1.71
C ILE A 106 -1.21 2.46 1.09
N LEU A 107 -0.07 3.11 0.85
CA LEU A 107 1.05 2.55 0.11
C LEU A 107 2.23 2.30 1.07
N PHE A 108 2.43 1.06 1.48
CA PHE A 108 3.55 0.65 2.32
C PHE A 108 4.75 0.27 1.47
N THR A 109 5.89 0.92 1.71
CA THR A 109 7.17 0.70 1.01
C THR A 109 6.97 0.50 -0.50
N PRO A 110 6.43 1.52 -1.18
CA PRO A 110 6.17 1.42 -2.61
C PRO A 110 7.47 1.26 -3.39
N LEU A 111 7.36 0.63 -4.56
CA LEU A 111 8.42 0.64 -5.56
C LEU A 111 8.31 1.91 -6.42
N GLN A 112 9.40 2.34 -7.05
CA GLN A 112 9.40 3.52 -7.92
C GLN A 112 8.34 3.43 -9.03
N GLN A 113 8.09 2.23 -9.57
CA GLN A 113 7.08 1.98 -10.60
C GLN A 113 5.65 2.28 -10.15
N THR A 114 5.37 2.32 -8.85
CA THR A 114 4.06 2.68 -8.30
C THR A 114 3.60 4.04 -8.80
N PHE A 115 4.52 5.01 -8.87
CA PHE A 115 4.23 6.38 -9.28
C PHE A 115 3.92 6.55 -10.77
N LEU A 116 4.09 5.51 -11.58
CA LEU A 116 3.64 5.51 -12.98
C LEU A 116 2.12 5.33 -13.08
N PHE A 117 1.48 4.74 -12.07
CA PHE A 117 0.08 4.37 -12.07
C PHE A 117 -0.73 5.07 -10.98
N ALA A 118 -0.12 5.37 -9.83
CA ALA A 118 -0.77 6.02 -8.70
C ALA A 118 -1.29 7.42 -9.07
N ASP A 119 -2.37 7.80 -8.42
CA ASP A 119 -2.89 9.16 -8.37
C ASP A 119 -2.49 9.84 -7.03
N GLY A 120 -2.91 11.08 -6.83
CA GLY A 120 -2.64 11.87 -5.61
C GLY A 120 -3.55 11.53 -4.43
N ASN A 121 -4.31 10.44 -4.47
CA ASN A 121 -5.31 10.08 -3.45
C ASN A 121 -4.78 8.99 -2.50
N GLY A 122 -4.01 9.37 -1.49
CA GLY A 122 -3.49 8.39 -0.55
C GLY A 122 -2.40 8.89 0.38
N ILE A 123 -1.73 7.96 1.04
CA ILE A 123 -0.60 8.18 1.95
C ILE A 123 0.47 7.12 1.72
N VAL A 124 1.73 7.52 1.82
CA VAL A 124 2.90 6.65 1.60
C VAL A 124 3.67 6.48 2.90
N PHE A 125 4.06 5.25 3.19
CA PHE A 125 4.99 4.90 4.26
C PHE A 125 6.24 4.27 3.66
N HIS A 126 7.43 4.77 4.02
CA HIS A 126 8.69 4.29 3.48
C HIS A 126 9.78 4.25 4.56
N GLY A 127 10.65 3.26 4.50
CA GLY A 127 11.79 3.10 5.39
C GLY A 127 13.05 3.71 4.81
N THR A 128 13.80 4.49 5.59
CA THR A 128 15.01 5.19 5.08
C THR A 128 16.16 4.25 4.76
N ALA A 129 16.15 3.02 5.27
CA ALA A 129 17.11 1.94 4.98
C ALA A 129 16.51 0.85 4.06
N ASP A 130 15.48 1.17 3.27
CA ASP A 130 14.87 0.22 2.35
C ASP A 130 15.81 -0.13 1.19
N PRO A 131 16.25 -1.40 1.05
CA PRO A 131 17.19 -1.79 0.00
C PRO A 131 16.54 -1.98 -1.39
N TRP A 132 15.21 -1.85 -1.49
CA TRP A 132 14.45 -2.08 -2.74
C TRP A 132 14.05 -0.80 -3.46
N ALA A 133 14.01 0.32 -2.74
CA ALA A 133 13.59 1.59 -3.29
C ALA A 133 14.37 2.73 -2.62
N ASP A 134 15.01 3.55 -3.41
CA ASP A 134 15.75 4.71 -2.95
C ASP A 134 14.78 5.75 -2.36
N THR A 135 15.09 6.25 -1.16
CA THR A 135 14.25 7.24 -0.46
C THR A 135 14.08 8.53 -1.28
N LYS A 136 15.09 8.91 -2.07
CA LYS A 136 15.00 10.08 -2.94
C LYS A 136 13.96 9.87 -4.04
N ASP A 137 13.98 8.71 -4.70
CA ASP A 137 13.02 8.39 -5.77
C ASP A 137 11.59 8.35 -5.24
N ILE A 138 11.39 7.77 -4.04
CA ILE A 138 10.08 7.74 -3.37
C ILE A 138 9.63 9.16 -3.02
N THR A 139 10.52 9.97 -2.47
CA THR A 139 10.24 11.38 -2.10
C THR A 139 9.84 12.20 -3.33
N GLU A 140 10.57 12.07 -4.45
CA GLU A 140 10.27 12.76 -5.70
C GLU A 140 8.91 12.31 -6.27
N GLY A 141 8.62 11.00 -6.23
CA GLY A 141 7.32 10.45 -6.65
C GLY A 141 6.16 11.00 -5.82
N CYS A 142 6.29 11.00 -4.50
CA CYS A 142 5.30 11.57 -3.58
C CYS A 142 5.10 13.06 -3.83
N LYS A 143 6.17 13.82 -3.97
CA LYS A 143 6.11 15.27 -4.23
C LYS A 143 5.38 15.55 -5.55
N LYS A 144 5.68 14.80 -6.62
CA LYS A 144 5.04 14.96 -7.93
C LYS A 144 3.54 14.73 -7.88
N LEU A 145 3.07 13.78 -7.07
CA LEU A 145 1.66 13.44 -6.92
C LEU A 145 0.97 14.11 -5.73
N ASN A 146 1.68 14.96 -4.98
CA ASN A 146 1.20 15.59 -3.76
C ASN A 146 0.70 14.58 -2.70
N LEU A 147 1.39 13.43 -2.58
CA LEU A 147 1.10 12.39 -1.61
C LEU A 147 1.86 12.65 -0.30
N PRO A 148 1.20 12.66 0.87
CA PRO A 148 1.88 12.65 2.16
C PRO A 148 2.84 11.46 2.27
N LEU A 149 4.04 11.71 2.77
CA LEU A 149 5.10 10.71 2.96
C LEU A 149 5.48 10.61 4.43
N ILE A 150 5.37 9.43 4.98
CA ILE A 150 5.81 9.10 6.34
C ILE A 150 7.07 8.23 6.22
N LEU A 151 8.17 8.72 6.79
CA LEU A 151 9.44 8.03 6.81
C LEU A 151 9.65 7.35 8.16
N THR A 152 9.99 6.06 8.12
CA THR A 152 10.49 5.33 9.29
C THR A 152 12.02 5.36 9.24
N ASP A 153 12.64 6.04 10.20
CA ASP A 153 14.09 6.15 10.25
C ASP A 153 14.75 4.78 10.50
N GLU A 154 15.83 4.50 9.78
CA GLU A 154 16.50 3.18 9.75
C GLU A 154 15.58 2.01 9.36
N GLY A 155 14.33 2.26 8.99
CA GLY A 155 13.37 1.25 8.59
C GLY A 155 13.75 0.57 7.26
N ASN A 156 13.70 -0.76 7.25
CA ASN A 156 13.90 -1.57 6.06
C ASN A 156 12.63 -1.64 5.19
N HIS A 157 12.63 -2.55 4.20
CA HIS A 157 11.46 -2.77 3.34
C HIS A 157 10.20 -3.27 4.07
N SER A 158 10.28 -3.66 5.33
CA SER A 158 9.13 -4.01 6.19
C SER A 158 8.79 -2.92 7.21
N LEU A 159 9.47 -1.77 7.17
CA LEU A 159 9.45 -0.69 8.16
C LEU A 159 9.96 -1.14 9.53
N GLU A 160 10.87 -2.11 9.54
CA GLU A 160 11.51 -2.68 10.72
C GLU A 160 12.98 -2.22 10.76
N THR A 161 13.47 -1.90 11.96
CA THR A 161 14.84 -1.45 12.22
C THR A 161 15.76 -2.60 12.68
N GLY A 162 15.14 -3.72 13.08
CA GLY A 162 15.82 -4.86 13.70
C GLY A 162 15.83 -4.80 15.23
N ASP A 163 15.38 -3.71 15.83
CA ASP A 163 15.07 -3.65 17.27
C ASP A 163 13.58 -3.90 17.46
N THR A 164 13.22 -5.02 18.06
CA THR A 164 11.84 -5.46 18.20
C THR A 164 10.95 -4.46 18.94
N LEU A 165 11.47 -3.78 19.98
CA LEU A 165 10.67 -2.81 20.74
C LEU A 165 10.44 -1.54 19.92
N LYS A 166 11.47 -1.03 19.24
CA LYS A 166 11.36 0.10 18.32
C LYS A 166 10.42 -0.23 17.15
N ASP A 167 10.47 -1.45 16.62
CA ASP A 167 9.59 -1.89 15.54
C ASP A 167 8.12 -1.95 15.97
N LEU A 168 7.83 -2.35 17.21
CA LEU A 168 6.48 -2.33 17.78
C LEU A 168 5.99 -0.89 18.00
N GLU A 169 6.84 0.02 18.46
CA GLU A 169 6.51 1.43 18.61
C GLU A 169 6.22 2.08 17.25
N ASN A 170 7.07 1.83 16.25
CA ASN A 170 6.86 2.31 14.89
C ASN A 170 5.53 1.80 14.31
N LEU A 171 5.24 0.51 14.47
CA LEU A 171 3.97 -0.07 14.04
C LEU A 171 2.77 0.60 14.73
N GLN A 172 2.86 0.83 16.04
CA GLN A 172 1.81 1.53 16.79
C GLN A 172 1.59 2.94 16.27
N GLN A 173 2.65 3.69 15.98
CA GLN A 173 2.56 5.05 15.43
C GLN A 173 1.93 5.04 14.02
N ILE A 174 2.36 4.12 13.14
CA ILE A 174 1.78 3.95 11.80
C ILE A 174 0.28 3.69 11.89
N ILE A 175 -0.14 2.72 12.71
CA ILE A 175 -1.55 2.37 12.87
C ILE A 175 -2.34 3.53 13.52
N GLY A 176 -1.72 4.28 14.44
CA GLY A 176 -2.31 5.48 15.04
C GLY A 176 -2.56 6.60 14.02
N LEU A 177 -1.61 6.84 13.11
CA LEU A 177 -1.79 7.79 12.00
C LEU A 177 -2.91 7.35 11.07
N LEU A 178 -2.97 6.06 10.71
CA LEU A 178 -4.04 5.51 9.87
C LEU A 178 -5.40 5.54 10.57
N PHE A 179 -5.42 5.32 11.88
CA PHE A 179 -6.64 5.47 12.69
C PHE A 179 -7.25 6.84 12.52
N ASN A 180 -6.45 7.89 12.60
CA ASN A 180 -6.90 9.29 12.46
C ASN A 180 -7.24 9.64 11.00
N SER A 181 -6.51 9.11 10.02
CA SER A 181 -6.71 9.43 8.59
C SER A 181 -7.93 8.78 7.97
N LEU A 182 -8.38 7.65 8.51
CA LEU A 182 -9.59 6.95 8.06
C LEU A 182 -10.87 7.46 8.73
N ASP A 183 -10.78 8.33 9.72
CA ASP A 183 -11.93 9.04 10.26
C ASP A 183 -12.35 10.17 9.30
N GLU A 184 -13.60 10.18 8.88
CA GLU A 184 -14.17 11.09 7.86
C GLU A 184 -14.04 12.60 8.18
N GLN A 185 -13.53 12.96 9.35
CA GLN A 185 -13.43 14.33 9.84
C GLN A 185 -12.06 14.99 9.66
N THR A 186 -11.06 14.26 9.19
CA THR A 186 -9.72 14.85 8.99
C THR A 186 -9.56 15.24 7.53
N PRO A 187 -9.51 16.55 7.20
CA PRO A 187 -9.24 17.00 5.84
C PRO A 187 -7.87 16.46 5.40
N ALA A 188 -7.80 15.97 4.15
CA ALA A 188 -6.53 15.56 3.55
C ALA A 188 -5.53 16.71 3.71
N LYS A 189 -4.53 16.52 4.57
CA LYS A 189 -3.44 17.48 4.71
C LYS A 189 -2.61 17.51 3.45
N ARG A 190 -2.11 18.69 3.09
CA ARG A 190 -1.15 18.87 1.99
C ARG A 190 0.08 18.00 2.21
N TYR A 191 0.82 17.76 1.12
CA TYR A 191 2.10 17.07 1.14
C TYR A 191 2.96 17.55 2.32
N ASP A 192 3.22 16.65 3.25
CA ASP A 192 4.15 16.83 4.36
C ASP A 192 5.02 15.58 4.45
N ILE A 193 6.31 15.76 4.72
CA ILE A 193 7.20 14.65 5.08
C ILE A 193 7.24 14.61 6.61
N LEU A 194 6.82 13.50 7.18
CA LEU A 194 6.90 13.24 8.61
C LEU A 194 7.91 12.11 8.85
N TYR A 195 8.65 12.19 9.96
CA TYR A 195 9.56 11.14 10.43
C TYR A 195 8.96 10.48 11.67
N LEU A 196 9.06 9.14 11.74
CA LEU A 196 8.76 8.31 12.90
C LEU A 196 10.04 7.81 13.53
#